data_482de516cfdec784a28d2fc6e7a9c220
#
_entry.id   482de516cfdec784a28d2fc6e7a9c220
#
_cell.length_a   1.000
_cell.length_b   1.000
_cell.length_c   1.000
_cell.angle_alpha   90.00
_cell.angle_beta   90.00
_cell.angle_gamma   90.00
#
_symmetry.space_group_name_H-M   'P 1'
#
loop_
_entity.id
_entity.type
_entity.pdbx_description
1 polymer ?
#
loop_
_entity_poly.entity_id
_entity_poly.type
_entity_poly.pdbx_seq_one_letter_code
_entity_poly.pdbx_strand_id
1 'polypeptide(L)'
;MDSRIEKAKRDLPKLRRFADDLITIVDELLSQPIRYKQDDHFAFMALGFTCAQAEHLKAICTLVDAGFHKDAALIARTVIEGLCRLLWAAQKPEERPRLWRMFSIIDDFRIVDPEASKTNHELAKELKEKLKKYGPLFYTRKAKQEAKKEEPLPKDPYWRDWTGHTIWQIFSDAAAEKLYTFYRDVSCWVHWSPRGIGSSLDIEENRVRYTTQAPENAATALATGFQALLETALLLDSKLELGFSEPLQQLRAEYIRELNN
;
A
#
# COMPACT_ATOMS: atom_id res chain seq x y z
N MET A 1 27.26 -21.32 3.28
CA MET A 1 25.94 -21.02 2.70
C MET A 1 25.20 -20.12 3.68
N ASP A 2 24.60 -19.02 3.27
CA ASP A 2 24.02 -18.04 4.20
C ASP A 2 22.82 -18.69 4.91
N SER A 3 22.86 -18.74 6.24
CA SER A 3 21.81 -19.33 7.09
C SER A 3 20.42 -18.71 6.84
N ARG A 4 20.37 -17.47 6.33
CA ARG A 4 19.13 -16.78 5.97
C ARG A 4 18.48 -17.36 4.72
N ILE A 5 19.27 -17.70 3.71
CA ILE A 5 18.75 -18.30 2.46
C ILE A 5 18.13 -19.67 2.76
N GLU A 6 18.80 -20.48 3.58
CA GLU A 6 18.28 -21.81 3.95
C GLU A 6 17.02 -21.70 4.82
N LYS A 7 16.97 -20.72 5.74
CA LYS A 7 15.76 -20.43 6.50
C LYS A 7 14.63 -20.02 5.55
N ALA A 8 14.87 -19.08 4.64
CA ALA A 8 13.87 -18.62 3.69
C ALA A 8 13.31 -19.77 2.85
N LYS A 9 14.17 -20.63 2.28
CA LYS A 9 13.74 -21.80 1.50
C LYS A 9 12.86 -22.75 2.32
N ARG A 10 13.20 -22.98 3.59
CA ARG A 10 12.43 -23.84 4.49
C ARG A 10 11.07 -23.25 4.80
N ASP A 11 11.00 -21.94 5.01
CA ASP A 11 9.79 -21.23 5.46
C ASP A 11 8.83 -20.89 4.29
N LEU A 12 9.34 -20.81 3.04
CA LEU A 12 8.55 -20.47 1.86
C LEU A 12 7.26 -21.30 1.69
N PRO A 13 7.26 -22.65 1.77
CA PRO A 13 6.04 -23.42 1.62
C PRO A 13 4.99 -23.11 2.70
N LYS A 14 5.44 -22.85 3.92
CA LYS A 14 4.54 -22.48 5.03
C LYS A 14 3.93 -21.10 4.79
N LEU A 15 4.75 -20.11 4.41
CA LEU A 15 4.31 -18.76 4.11
C LEU A 15 3.32 -18.74 2.95
N ARG A 16 3.57 -19.56 1.93
CA ARG A 16 2.69 -19.69 0.77
C ARG A 16 1.31 -20.26 1.17
N ARG A 17 1.29 -21.30 1.99
CA ARG A 17 0.06 -21.86 2.54
C ARG A 17 -0.73 -20.82 3.36
N PHE A 18 -0.07 -20.13 4.30
CA PHE A 18 -0.73 -19.08 5.08
C PHE A 18 -1.30 -17.96 4.22
N ALA A 19 -0.62 -17.60 3.13
CA ALA A 19 -1.15 -16.63 2.18
C ALA A 19 -2.44 -17.14 1.52
N ASP A 20 -2.50 -18.41 1.12
CA ASP A 20 -3.70 -19.02 0.52
C ASP A 20 -4.86 -19.10 1.52
N ASP A 21 -4.58 -19.51 2.76
CA ASP A 21 -5.58 -19.60 3.81
C ASP A 21 -6.20 -18.21 4.09
N LEU A 22 -5.35 -17.16 4.17
CA LEU A 22 -5.82 -15.79 4.36
C LEU A 22 -6.63 -15.28 3.16
N ILE A 23 -6.16 -15.53 1.94
CA ILE A 23 -6.90 -15.16 0.72
C ILE A 23 -8.29 -15.79 0.74
N THR A 24 -8.39 -17.07 1.11
CA THR A 24 -9.68 -17.78 1.20
C THR A 24 -10.63 -17.11 2.20
N ILE A 25 -10.15 -16.80 3.41
CA ILE A 25 -10.98 -16.12 4.43
C ILE A 25 -11.40 -14.72 3.94
N VAL A 26 -10.49 -13.97 3.32
CA VAL A 26 -10.80 -12.61 2.86
C VAL A 26 -11.71 -12.62 1.64
N ASP A 27 -11.56 -13.57 0.72
CA ASP A 27 -12.47 -13.73 -0.41
C ASP A 27 -13.90 -14.07 0.07
N GLU A 28 -14.04 -14.91 1.11
CA GLU A 28 -15.33 -15.18 1.75
C GLU A 28 -15.91 -13.92 2.40
N LEU A 29 -15.09 -13.16 3.14
CA LEU A 29 -15.48 -11.89 3.75
C LEU A 29 -15.98 -10.90 2.69
N LEU A 30 -15.24 -10.73 1.59
CA LEU A 30 -15.57 -9.78 0.52
C LEU A 30 -16.73 -10.25 -0.37
N SER A 31 -17.07 -11.55 -0.39
CA SER A 31 -18.20 -12.08 -1.14
C SER A 31 -19.56 -11.74 -0.52
N GLN A 32 -19.58 -11.32 0.75
CA GLN A 32 -20.80 -10.94 1.44
C GLN A 32 -21.26 -9.53 1.03
N PRO A 33 -22.58 -9.25 1.06
CA PRO A 33 -23.10 -7.92 0.86
C PRO A 33 -22.68 -6.99 2.01
N ILE A 34 -21.63 -6.19 1.80
CA ILE A 34 -21.11 -5.26 2.79
C ILE A 34 -21.93 -3.98 2.78
N ARG A 35 -22.55 -3.65 3.90
CA ARG A 35 -23.32 -2.41 4.09
C ARG A 35 -22.54 -1.43 4.95
N TYR A 36 -22.38 -0.21 4.49
CA TYR A 36 -21.80 0.88 5.25
C TYR A 36 -22.56 2.20 4.99
N LYS A 37 -22.46 3.16 5.90
CA LYS A 37 -23.06 4.48 5.70
C LYS A 37 -22.26 5.26 4.67
N GLN A 38 -22.95 5.98 3.77
CA GLN A 38 -22.31 6.69 2.67
C GLN A 38 -21.28 7.75 3.12
N ASP A 39 -21.46 8.30 4.31
CA ASP A 39 -20.57 9.28 4.94
C ASP A 39 -19.50 8.65 5.83
N ASP A 40 -19.51 7.32 6.02
CA ASP A 40 -18.44 6.61 6.72
C ASP A 40 -17.22 6.43 5.80
N HIS A 41 -16.40 7.46 5.77
CA HIS A 41 -15.21 7.50 4.92
C HIS A 41 -14.17 6.46 5.34
N PHE A 42 -14.10 6.13 6.64
CA PHE A 42 -13.15 5.11 7.11
C PHE A 42 -13.56 3.70 6.68
N ALA A 43 -14.83 3.34 6.81
CA ALA A 43 -15.33 2.06 6.31
C ALA A 43 -15.08 1.90 4.79
N PHE A 44 -15.35 2.95 4.02
CA PHE A 44 -15.08 2.96 2.58
C PHE A 44 -13.59 2.78 2.26
N MET A 45 -12.72 3.49 3.00
CA MET A 45 -11.27 3.38 2.83
C MET A 45 -10.78 1.97 3.21
N ALA A 46 -11.20 1.45 4.37
CA ALA A 46 -10.80 0.12 4.84
C ALA A 46 -11.23 -0.97 3.85
N LEU A 47 -12.47 -0.90 3.32
CA LEU A 47 -12.95 -1.83 2.30
C LEU A 47 -12.09 -1.77 1.03
N GLY A 48 -11.86 -0.57 0.48
CA GLY A 48 -11.04 -0.40 -0.72
C GLY A 48 -9.60 -0.89 -0.54
N PHE A 49 -9.00 -0.65 0.64
CA PHE A 49 -7.67 -1.14 0.96
C PHE A 49 -7.65 -2.67 1.13
N THR A 50 -8.66 -3.27 1.74
CA THR A 50 -8.76 -4.73 1.86
C THR A 50 -8.83 -5.38 0.47
N CYS A 51 -9.68 -4.88 -0.42
CA CYS A 51 -9.77 -5.36 -1.80
C CYS A 51 -8.43 -5.26 -2.53
N ALA A 52 -7.79 -4.08 -2.51
CA ALA A 52 -6.51 -3.87 -3.19
C ALA A 52 -5.40 -4.75 -2.62
N GLN A 53 -5.34 -4.93 -1.30
CA GLN A 53 -4.32 -5.77 -0.68
C GLN A 53 -4.54 -7.26 -0.93
N ALA A 54 -5.80 -7.73 -1.02
CA ALA A 54 -6.12 -9.10 -1.42
C ALA A 54 -5.59 -9.38 -2.84
N GLU A 55 -5.87 -8.49 -3.79
CA GLU A 55 -5.35 -8.60 -5.16
C GLU A 55 -3.80 -8.57 -5.20
N HIS A 56 -3.18 -7.72 -4.39
CA HIS A 56 -1.72 -7.66 -4.30
C HIS A 56 -1.11 -8.93 -3.70
N LEU A 57 -1.72 -9.52 -2.67
CA LEU A 57 -1.23 -10.79 -2.11
C LEU A 57 -1.36 -11.93 -3.12
N LYS A 58 -2.46 -12.02 -3.88
CA LYS A 58 -2.61 -12.97 -5.00
C LYS A 58 -1.52 -12.79 -6.05
N ALA A 59 -1.20 -11.55 -6.41
CA ALA A 59 -0.12 -11.24 -7.33
C ALA A 59 1.26 -11.61 -6.77
N ILE A 60 1.54 -11.35 -5.48
CA ILE A 60 2.77 -11.79 -4.81
C ILE A 60 2.90 -13.30 -4.88
N CYS A 61 1.85 -14.06 -4.56
CA CYS A 61 1.84 -15.52 -4.66
C CYS A 61 2.19 -16.01 -6.06
N THR A 62 1.53 -15.44 -7.08
CA THR A 62 1.77 -15.80 -8.48
C THR A 62 3.21 -15.52 -8.91
N LEU A 63 3.77 -14.37 -8.53
CA LEU A 63 5.15 -14.03 -8.86
C LEU A 63 6.17 -14.91 -8.14
N VAL A 64 5.90 -15.26 -6.89
CA VAL A 64 6.76 -16.18 -6.12
C VAL A 64 6.76 -17.56 -6.77
N ASP A 65 5.59 -18.08 -7.11
CA ASP A 65 5.44 -19.40 -7.77
C ASP A 65 6.12 -19.44 -9.15
N ALA A 66 6.13 -18.30 -9.86
CA ALA A 66 6.81 -18.14 -11.15
C ALA A 66 8.32 -17.83 -11.03
N GLY A 67 8.86 -17.68 -9.81
CA GLY A 67 10.29 -17.37 -9.58
C GLY A 67 10.67 -15.91 -9.70
N PHE A 68 9.71 -14.98 -9.84
CA PHE A 68 9.93 -13.53 -9.90
C PHE A 68 9.97 -12.90 -8.50
N HIS A 69 10.90 -13.37 -7.66
CA HIS A 69 10.95 -13.05 -6.23
C HIS A 69 11.16 -11.54 -5.95
N LYS A 70 11.90 -10.86 -6.82
CA LYS A 70 12.16 -9.41 -6.66
C LYS A 70 10.93 -8.58 -7.01
N ASP A 71 10.21 -8.97 -8.06
CA ASP A 71 8.97 -8.30 -8.45
C ASP A 71 7.88 -8.51 -7.39
N ALA A 72 7.80 -9.70 -6.79
CA ALA A 72 6.95 -9.95 -5.63
C ALA A 72 7.26 -8.98 -4.48
N ALA A 73 8.54 -8.72 -4.19
CA ALA A 73 8.95 -7.78 -3.16
C ALA A 73 8.60 -6.32 -3.51
N LEU A 74 8.61 -5.93 -4.80
CA LEU A 74 8.15 -4.61 -5.23
C LEU A 74 6.66 -4.40 -4.92
N ILE A 75 5.82 -5.42 -5.14
CA ILE A 75 4.40 -5.37 -4.77
C ILE A 75 4.26 -5.31 -3.24
N ALA A 76 5.02 -6.13 -2.49
CA ALA A 76 5.01 -6.11 -1.03
C ALA A 76 5.35 -4.73 -0.45
N ARG A 77 6.24 -3.96 -1.10
CA ARG A 77 6.51 -2.57 -0.73
C ARG A 77 5.24 -1.70 -0.81
N THR A 78 4.46 -1.84 -1.88
CA THR A 78 3.20 -1.10 -2.05
C THR A 78 2.17 -1.49 -1.00
N VAL A 79 2.12 -2.78 -0.67
CA VAL A 79 1.22 -3.33 0.38
C VAL A 79 1.54 -2.76 1.76
N ILE A 80 2.84 -2.69 2.13
CA ILE A 80 3.27 -2.06 3.38
C ILE A 80 2.88 -0.59 3.44
N GLU A 81 3.13 0.14 2.37
CA GLU A 81 2.77 1.56 2.28
C GLU A 81 1.27 1.74 2.49
N GLY A 82 0.45 0.91 1.86
CA GLY A 82 -1.00 0.89 2.03
C GLY A 82 -1.41 0.64 3.49
N LEU A 83 -0.87 -0.41 4.12
CA LEU A 83 -1.13 -0.70 5.54
C LEU A 83 -0.80 0.49 6.44
N CYS A 84 0.41 1.08 6.30
CA CYS A 84 0.81 2.20 7.15
C CYS A 84 -0.10 3.42 6.96
N ARG A 85 -0.56 3.70 5.73
CA ARG A 85 -1.53 4.77 5.45
C ARG A 85 -2.88 4.49 6.09
N LEU A 86 -3.36 3.24 6.08
CA LEU A 86 -4.62 2.86 6.73
C LEU A 86 -4.51 2.95 8.25
N LEU A 87 -3.42 2.45 8.86
CA LEU A 87 -3.17 2.57 10.29
C LEU A 87 -3.07 4.04 10.73
N TRP A 88 -2.40 4.86 9.94
CA TRP A 88 -2.33 6.30 10.17
C TRP A 88 -3.72 6.94 10.08
N ALA A 89 -4.53 6.56 9.10
CA ALA A 89 -5.90 7.06 8.95
C ALA A 89 -6.80 6.64 10.12
N ALA A 90 -6.65 5.42 10.61
CA ALA A 90 -7.41 4.86 11.73
C ALA A 90 -7.24 5.64 13.05
N GLN A 91 -6.12 6.35 13.23
CA GLN A 91 -5.90 7.19 14.43
C GLN A 91 -6.85 8.41 14.50
N LYS A 92 -7.37 8.86 13.32
CA LYS A 92 -8.35 9.94 13.21
C LYS A 92 -9.41 9.57 12.17
N PRO A 93 -10.29 8.62 12.48
CA PRO A 93 -11.19 7.98 11.50
C PRO A 93 -12.21 8.93 10.88
N GLU A 94 -12.56 10.02 11.56
CA GLU A 94 -13.50 11.02 11.03
C GLU A 94 -12.84 12.05 10.09
N GLU A 95 -11.54 12.31 10.27
CA GLU A 95 -10.82 13.37 9.56
C GLU A 95 -10.03 12.84 8.37
N ARG A 96 -9.09 11.90 8.64
CA ARG A 96 -8.07 11.47 7.68
C ARG A 96 -8.63 10.70 6.48
N PRO A 97 -9.56 9.75 6.63
CA PRO A 97 -10.18 9.06 5.50
C PRO A 97 -11.01 9.98 4.61
N ARG A 98 -11.62 11.02 5.20
CA ARG A 98 -12.31 12.06 4.43
C ARG A 98 -11.33 12.83 3.52
N LEU A 99 -10.15 13.20 4.04
CA LEU A 99 -9.11 13.84 3.23
C LEU A 99 -8.66 12.93 2.09
N TRP A 100 -8.44 11.62 2.36
CA TRP A 100 -8.10 10.65 1.32
C TRP A 100 -9.13 10.63 0.20
N ARG A 101 -10.43 10.54 0.54
CA ARG A 101 -11.50 10.52 -0.46
C ARG A 101 -11.60 11.82 -1.25
N MET A 102 -11.39 12.97 -0.59
CA MET A 102 -11.43 14.27 -1.24
C MET A 102 -10.20 14.54 -2.12
N PHE A 103 -9.07 13.89 -1.87
CA PHE A 103 -7.85 14.09 -2.63
C PHE A 103 -7.97 13.61 -4.08
N SER A 104 -8.92 12.73 -4.39
CA SER A 104 -9.20 12.32 -5.77
C SER A 104 -9.42 13.51 -6.72
N ILE A 105 -9.93 14.62 -6.20
CA ILE A 105 -10.11 15.86 -6.97
C ILE A 105 -8.76 16.43 -7.45
N ILE A 106 -7.72 16.27 -6.62
CA ILE A 106 -6.36 16.72 -6.97
C ILE A 106 -5.73 15.76 -7.99
N ASP A 107 -5.99 14.45 -7.86
CA ASP A 107 -5.54 13.46 -8.84
C ASP A 107 -6.23 13.70 -10.18
N ASP A 108 -7.54 13.95 -10.18
CA ASP A 108 -8.30 14.32 -11.40
C ASP A 108 -7.71 15.59 -12.05
N PHE A 109 -7.39 16.61 -11.27
CA PHE A 109 -6.75 17.84 -11.76
C PHE A 109 -5.39 17.57 -12.46
N ARG A 110 -4.61 16.63 -11.96
CA ARG A 110 -3.29 16.28 -12.52
C ARG A 110 -3.38 15.39 -13.76
N ILE A 111 -4.42 14.57 -13.85
CA ILE A 111 -4.60 13.59 -14.92
C ILE A 111 -5.38 14.19 -16.09
N VAL A 112 -6.31 15.12 -15.83
CA VAL A 112 -7.12 15.72 -16.90
C VAL A 112 -6.22 16.48 -17.87
N ASP A 113 -6.14 15.95 -19.09
CA ASP A 113 -5.45 16.59 -20.20
C ASP A 113 -6.09 17.96 -20.47
N PRO A 114 -5.30 19.06 -20.54
CA PRO A 114 -5.80 20.36 -20.92
C PRO A 114 -6.55 20.38 -22.28
N GLU A 115 -6.18 19.50 -23.21
CA GLU A 115 -6.90 19.36 -24.49
C GLU A 115 -8.26 18.65 -24.31
N ALA A 116 -8.34 17.59 -23.48
CA ALA A 116 -9.60 16.95 -23.16
C ALA A 116 -10.57 17.89 -22.44
N SER A 117 -10.05 18.82 -21.64
CA SER A 117 -10.87 19.83 -20.95
C SER A 117 -11.49 20.87 -21.90
N LYS A 118 -10.92 21.05 -23.10
CA LYS A 118 -11.48 21.91 -24.14
C LYS A 118 -12.69 21.28 -24.84
N THR A 119 -12.75 19.97 -24.89
CA THR A 119 -13.83 19.21 -25.55
C THR A 119 -14.96 18.84 -24.60
N ASN A 120 -14.71 18.76 -23.30
CA ASN A 120 -15.71 18.47 -22.27
C ASN A 120 -15.84 19.61 -21.25
N HIS A 121 -16.52 20.68 -21.65
CA HIS A 121 -16.70 21.88 -20.83
C HIS A 121 -17.43 21.65 -19.51
N GLU A 122 -18.38 20.71 -19.46
CA GLU A 122 -19.12 20.39 -18.24
C GLU A 122 -18.20 19.75 -17.19
N LEU A 123 -17.41 18.75 -17.57
CA LEU A 123 -16.45 18.10 -16.68
C LEU A 123 -15.40 19.09 -16.16
N ALA A 124 -14.87 19.95 -17.04
CA ALA A 124 -13.90 20.97 -16.67
C ALA A 124 -14.48 21.99 -15.69
N LYS A 125 -15.74 22.39 -15.88
CA LYS A 125 -16.45 23.30 -15.00
C LYS A 125 -16.68 22.68 -13.62
N GLU A 126 -17.17 21.43 -13.58
CA GLU A 126 -17.38 20.69 -12.34
C GLU A 126 -16.09 20.53 -11.53
N LEU A 127 -15.01 20.14 -12.20
CA LEU A 127 -13.69 19.99 -11.57
C LEU A 127 -13.19 21.33 -11.01
N LYS A 128 -13.35 22.43 -11.76
CA LYS A 128 -12.96 23.77 -11.31
C LYS A 128 -13.74 24.22 -10.06
N GLU A 129 -15.02 23.93 -9.99
CA GLU A 129 -15.86 24.23 -8.82
C GLU A 129 -15.44 23.39 -7.61
N LYS A 130 -15.19 22.10 -7.80
CA LYS A 130 -14.67 21.21 -6.75
C LYS A 130 -13.31 21.68 -6.24
N LEU A 131 -12.39 22.03 -7.15
CA LEU A 131 -11.06 22.57 -6.80
C LEU A 131 -11.16 23.89 -6.01
N LYS A 132 -12.04 24.80 -6.41
CA LYS A 132 -12.28 26.05 -5.67
C LYS A 132 -12.74 25.78 -4.25
N LYS A 133 -13.60 24.79 -4.05
CA LYS A 133 -14.20 24.47 -2.75
C LYS A 133 -13.24 23.67 -1.86
N TYR A 134 -12.55 22.67 -2.39
CA TYR A 134 -11.80 21.68 -1.61
C TYR A 134 -10.28 21.78 -1.78
N GLY A 135 -9.81 22.34 -2.91
CA GLY A 135 -8.39 22.49 -3.19
C GLY A 135 -7.57 23.19 -2.09
N PRO A 136 -8.06 24.26 -1.45
CA PRO A 136 -7.34 24.94 -0.37
C PRO A 136 -6.95 24.05 0.81
N LEU A 137 -7.66 22.95 1.04
CA LEU A 137 -7.31 21.97 2.08
C LEU A 137 -5.94 21.32 1.83
N PHE A 138 -5.58 21.17 0.56
CA PHE A 138 -4.39 20.46 0.11
C PHE A 138 -3.25 21.37 -0.35
N TYR A 139 -3.37 22.69 -0.12
CA TYR A 139 -2.31 23.62 -0.49
C TYR A 139 -1.00 23.34 0.25
N THR A 140 0.10 23.35 -0.48
CA THR A 140 1.44 23.37 0.10
C THR A 140 1.63 24.60 0.98
N ARG A 141 2.64 24.58 1.86
CA ARG A 141 2.95 25.76 2.71
C ARG A 141 3.18 27.02 1.87
N LYS A 142 3.86 26.88 0.72
CA LYS A 142 4.11 27.98 -0.21
C LYS A 142 2.81 28.52 -0.79
N ALA A 143 1.96 27.65 -1.34
CA ALA A 143 0.68 28.04 -1.91
C ALA A 143 -0.25 28.72 -0.88
N LYS A 144 -0.24 28.26 0.38
CA LYS A 144 -0.98 28.92 1.47
C LYS A 144 -0.49 30.33 1.76
N GLN A 145 0.83 30.58 1.64
CA GLN A 145 1.40 31.92 1.84
C GLN A 145 1.06 32.87 0.68
N GLU A 146 1.17 32.38 -0.57
CA GLU A 146 0.82 33.15 -1.76
C GLU A 146 -0.66 33.50 -1.80
N ALA A 147 -1.54 32.52 -1.51
CA ALA A 147 -2.98 32.76 -1.41
C ALA A 147 -3.35 33.83 -0.36
N LYS A 148 -2.63 33.88 0.78
CA LYS A 148 -2.85 34.92 1.79
C LYS A 148 -2.45 36.33 1.37
N LYS A 149 -1.49 36.42 0.42
CA LYS A 149 -1.01 37.69 -0.13
C LYS A 149 -1.75 38.09 -1.41
N GLU A 150 -2.73 37.26 -1.83
CA GLU A 150 -3.42 37.44 -3.11
C GLU A 150 -2.48 37.36 -4.33
N GLU A 151 -1.32 36.68 -4.14
CA GLU A 151 -0.35 36.43 -5.22
C GLU A 151 -0.81 35.23 -6.08
N PRO A 152 -0.37 35.15 -7.36
CA PRO A 152 -0.68 34.02 -8.22
C PRO A 152 -0.17 32.71 -7.62
N LEU A 153 -1.03 31.69 -7.63
CA LEU A 153 -0.67 30.36 -7.15
C LEU A 153 0.31 29.67 -8.10
N PRO A 154 1.18 28.77 -7.60
CA PRO A 154 2.02 27.92 -8.44
C PRO A 154 1.18 27.08 -9.42
N LYS A 155 1.80 26.58 -10.51
CA LYS A 155 1.13 25.72 -11.49
C LYS A 155 0.50 24.48 -10.85
N ASP A 156 1.17 23.87 -9.88
CA ASP A 156 0.62 22.82 -9.00
C ASP A 156 0.80 23.28 -7.55
N PRO A 157 -0.25 23.82 -6.91
CA PRO A 157 -0.18 24.34 -5.55
C PRO A 157 -0.40 23.26 -4.47
N TYR A 158 -0.69 22.01 -4.86
CA TYR A 158 -1.18 20.98 -3.96
C TYR A 158 -0.08 20.08 -3.39
N TRP A 159 -0.37 19.41 -2.29
CA TRP A 159 0.46 18.34 -1.75
C TRP A 159 0.67 17.25 -2.79
N ARG A 160 1.79 16.54 -2.70
CA ARG A 160 2.06 15.40 -3.59
C ARG A 160 1.12 14.22 -3.34
N ASP A 161 0.64 14.12 -2.13
CA ASP A 161 -0.13 13.01 -1.61
C ASP A 161 -1.13 13.54 -0.57
N TRP A 162 -2.23 12.84 -0.37
CA TRP A 162 -3.36 13.25 0.47
C TRP A 162 -3.02 13.43 1.94
N THR A 163 -1.94 12.83 2.43
CA THR A 163 -1.53 12.93 3.84
C THR A 163 -0.83 14.25 4.14
N GLY A 164 -0.20 14.88 3.15
CA GLY A 164 0.66 16.04 3.33
C GLY A 164 1.94 15.75 4.13
N HIS A 165 2.22 14.49 4.41
CA HIS A 165 3.38 14.01 5.18
C HIS A 165 4.37 13.27 4.28
N THR A 166 5.61 13.16 4.73
CA THR A 166 6.58 12.24 4.11
C THR A 166 6.22 10.79 4.47
N ILE A 167 6.59 9.87 3.63
CA ILE A 167 6.34 8.45 3.90
C ILE A 167 6.98 8.00 5.23
N TRP A 168 8.14 8.52 5.60
CA TRP A 168 8.77 8.28 6.90
C TRP A 168 7.88 8.72 8.07
N GLN A 169 7.30 9.92 8.00
CA GLN A 169 6.40 10.41 9.03
C GLN A 169 5.17 9.51 9.18
N ILE A 170 4.62 9.01 8.06
CA ILE A 170 3.47 8.08 8.11
C ILE A 170 3.86 6.79 8.82
N PHE A 171 5.03 6.20 8.51
CA PHE A 171 5.49 4.99 9.17
C PHE A 171 5.75 5.20 10.65
N SER A 172 6.34 6.33 11.04
CA SER A 172 6.59 6.67 12.44
C SER A 172 5.28 6.89 13.21
N ASP A 173 4.37 7.69 12.67
CA ASP A 173 3.06 7.94 13.28
C ASP A 173 2.20 6.66 13.39
N ALA A 174 2.35 5.73 12.45
CA ALA A 174 1.68 4.43 12.47
C ALA A 174 2.35 3.40 13.40
N ALA A 175 3.43 3.77 14.13
CA ALA A 175 4.26 2.88 14.94
C ALA A 175 4.81 1.67 14.15
N ALA A 176 5.19 1.90 12.90
CA ALA A 176 5.60 0.89 11.94
C ALA A 176 7.03 1.11 11.39
N GLU A 177 7.92 1.75 12.16
CA GLU A 177 9.28 2.12 11.75
C GLU A 177 10.12 0.90 11.31
N LYS A 178 9.87 -0.26 11.90
CA LYS A 178 10.56 -1.50 11.50
C LYS A 178 10.25 -1.89 10.05
N LEU A 179 9.05 -1.63 9.58
CA LEU A 179 8.64 -1.88 8.19
C LEU A 179 9.27 -0.88 7.22
N TYR A 180 9.62 0.32 7.70
CA TYR A 180 10.28 1.33 6.87
C TYR A 180 11.65 0.89 6.36
N THR A 181 12.39 0.10 7.12
CA THR A 181 13.69 -0.44 6.68
C THR A 181 13.51 -1.33 5.44
N PHE A 182 12.54 -2.24 5.48
CA PHE A 182 12.21 -3.07 4.32
C PHE A 182 11.71 -2.23 3.14
N TYR A 183 10.77 -1.32 3.39
CA TYR A 183 10.26 -0.39 2.38
C TYR A 183 11.41 0.33 1.65
N ARG A 184 12.38 0.85 2.41
CA ARG A 184 13.54 1.56 1.86
C ARG A 184 14.46 0.65 1.06
N ASP A 185 14.72 -0.56 1.54
CA ASP A 185 15.60 -1.51 0.86
C ASP A 185 15.02 -1.93 -0.49
N VAL A 186 13.74 -2.24 -0.55
CA VAL A 186 13.07 -2.59 -1.80
C VAL A 186 12.94 -1.39 -2.75
N SER A 187 12.83 -0.17 -2.22
CA SER A 187 12.78 1.05 -3.05
C SER A 187 14.02 1.23 -3.92
N CYS A 188 15.17 0.65 -3.56
CA CYS A 188 16.37 0.68 -4.40
C CYS A 188 16.15 0.04 -5.78
N TRP A 189 15.28 -0.96 -5.88
CA TRP A 189 15.00 -1.66 -7.14
C TRP A 189 14.07 -0.87 -8.04
N VAL A 190 13.10 -0.17 -7.45
CA VAL A 190 12.19 0.72 -8.21
C VAL A 190 12.96 1.82 -8.93
N HIS A 191 14.01 2.34 -8.30
CA HIS A 191 14.78 3.48 -8.82
C HIS A 191 16.02 3.09 -9.65
N TRP A 192 16.14 1.82 -10.05
CA TRP A 192 17.26 1.33 -10.88
C TRP A 192 18.63 1.68 -10.26
N SER A 193 18.72 1.72 -8.94
CA SER A 193 19.98 2.03 -8.27
C SER A 193 21.02 0.93 -8.49
N PRO A 194 22.34 1.24 -8.42
CA PRO A 194 23.38 0.23 -8.51
C PRO A 194 23.18 -0.93 -7.53
N ARG A 195 22.66 -0.66 -6.32
CA ARG A 195 22.34 -1.69 -5.32
C ARG A 195 21.20 -2.58 -5.80
N GLY A 196 20.14 -2.01 -6.38
CA GLY A 196 19.00 -2.77 -6.90
C GLY A 196 19.40 -3.66 -8.07
N ILE A 197 20.11 -3.11 -9.06
CA ILE A 197 20.61 -3.87 -10.21
C ILE A 197 21.61 -4.92 -9.76
N GLY A 198 22.59 -4.57 -8.92
CA GLY A 198 23.61 -5.48 -8.43
C GLY A 198 23.07 -6.73 -7.71
N SER A 199 21.92 -6.60 -7.03
CA SER A 199 21.27 -7.74 -6.39
C SER A 199 20.73 -8.80 -7.39
N SER A 200 20.69 -8.47 -8.69
CA SER A 200 20.28 -9.40 -9.75
C SER A 200 21.47 -10.06 -10.45
N LEU A 201 22.69 -9.71 -10.05
CA LEU A 201 23.90 -10.18 -10.67
C LEU A 201 24.69 -11.02 -9.67
N ASP A 202 24.96 -12.25 -10.06
CA ASP A 202 25.90 -13.12 -9.37
C ASP A 202 27.25 -13.04 -10.09
N ILE A 203 28.29 -12.57 -9.38
CA ILE A 203 29.60 -12.30 -9.96
C ILE A 203 30.59 -13.31 -9.37
N GLU A 204 31.00 -14.26 -10.17
CA GLU A 204 32.01 -15.26 -9.84
C GLU A 204 33.18 -15.15 -10.83
N GLU A 205 34.42 -14.93 -10.36
CA GLU A 205 35.66 -15.04 -11.14
C GLU A 205 35.58 -14.55 -12.60
N ASN A 206 35.15 -13.32 -12.84
CA ASN A 206 34.95 -12.72 -14.17
C ASN A 206 33.72 -13.22 -14.97
N ARG A 207 32.80 -13.96 -14.33
CA ARG A 207 31.54 -14.35 -14.93
C ARG A 207 30.40 -13.61 -14.22
N VAL A 208 29.49 -13.04 -14.99
CA VAL A 208 28.28 -12.41 -14.48
C VAL A 208 27.10 -13.29 -14.88
N ARG A 209 26.34 -13.73 -13.90
CA ARG A 209 25.07 -14.45 -14.10
C ARG A 209 23.93 -13.56 -13.62
N TYR A 210 22.87 -13.52 -14.40
CA TYR A 210 21.63 -12.91 -13.97
C TYR A 210 20.81 -13.93 -13.17
N THR A 211 20.27 -13.51 -12.04
CA THR A 211 19.35 -14.33 -11.24
C THR A 211 18.09 -13.53 -10.85
N THR A 212 16.94 -14.15 -11.04
CA THR A 212 15.65 -13.67 -10.52
C THR A 212 15.33 -14.30 -9.17
N GLN A 213 15.99 -15.41 -8.83
CA GLN A 213 15.72 -16.17 -7.63
C GLN A 213 16.41 -15.53 -6.42
N ALA A 214 15.61 -15.12 -5.46
CA ALA A 214 16.03 -14.58 -4.17
C ALA A 214 15.03 -15.07 -3.12
N PRO A 215 15.20 -16.30 -2.58
CA PRO A 215 14.25 -16.91 -1.64
C PRO A 215 13.92 -16.03 -0.44
N GLU A 216 14.90 -15.27 0.05
CA GLU A 216 14.69 -14.32 1.14
C GLU A 216 13.74 -13.16 0.76
N ASN A 217 13.76 -12.73 -0.49
CA ASN A 217 12.83 -11.71 -0.99
C ASN A 217 11.42 -12.29 -1.14
N ALA A 218 11.30 -13.53 -1.64
CA ALA A 218 10.04 -14.24 -1.73
C ALA A 218 9.41 -14.45 -0.34
N ALA A 219 10.19 -14.96 0.61
CA ALA A 219 9.74 -15.16 1.99
C ALA A 219 9.28 -13.83 2.63
N THR A 220 10.08 -12.78 2.46
CA THR A 220 9.73 -11.45 2.99
C THR A 220 8.48 -10.90 2.31
N ALA A 221 8.33 -11.05 0.99
CA ALA A 221 7.16 -10.59 0.26
C ALA A 221 5.87 -11.27 0.72
N LEU A 222 5.90 -12.60 0.86
CA LEU A 222 4.75 -13.39 1.36
C LEU A 222 4.41 -13.02 2.80
N ALA A 223 5.40 -12.95 3.70
CA ALA A 223 5.19 -12.61 5.10
C ALA A 223 4.60 -11.20 5.24
N THR A 224 5.10 -10.26 4.47
CA THR A 224 4.64 -8.86 4.48
C THR A 224 3.25 -8.74 3.90
N GLY A 225 2.98 -9.37 2.75
CA GLY A 225 1.67 -9.37 2.13
C GLY A 225 0.61 -10.00 3.02
N PHE A 226 0.93 -11.14 3.63
CA PHE A 226 0.08 -11.81 4.61
C PHE A 226 -0.23 -10.89 5.79
N GLN A 227 0.78 -10.33 6.45
CA GLN A 227 0.57 -9.50 7.63
C GLN A 227 -0.23 -8.24 7.31
N ALA A 228 0.05 -7.59 6.18
CA ALA A 228 -0.66 -6.37 5.80
C ALA A 228 -2.13 -6.65 5.48
N LEU A 229 -2.44 -7.69 4.73
CA LEU A 229 -3.82 -8.06 4.43
C LEU A 229 -4.57 -8.48 5.71
N LEU A 230 -3.93 -9.26 6.59
CA LEU A 230 -4.52 -9.69 7.86
C LEU A 230 -4.89 -8.49 8.74
N GLU A 231 -3.98 -7.54 8.94
CA GLU A 231 -4.26 -6.33 9.74
C GLU A 231 -5.36 -5.48 9.11
N THR A 232 -5.36 -5.35 7.79
CA THR A 232 -6.37 -4.57 7.06
C THR A 232 -7.74 -5.24 7.16
N ALA A 233 -7.82 -6.57 7.01
CA ALA A 233 -9.06 -7.33 7.14
C ALA A 233 -9.61 -7.26 8.57
N LEU A 234 -8.76 -7.36 9.60
CA LEU A 234 -9.17 -7.20 10.99
C LEU A 234 -9.71 -5.80 11.28
N LEU A 235 -9.10 -4.75 10.72
CA LEU A 235 -9.61 -3.38 10.84
C LEU A 235 -10.98 -3.22 10.16
N LEU A 236 -11.15 -3.81 8.97
CA LEU A 236 -12.43 -3.79 8.26
C LEU A 236 -13.50 -4.53 9.04
N ASP A 237 -13.20 -5.76 9.50
CA ASP A 237 -14.13 -6.58 10.29
C ASP A 237 -14.53 -5.89 11.59
N SER A 238 -13.56 -5.35 12.33
CA SER A 238 -13.82 -4.58 13.56
C SER A 238 -14.68 -3.33 13.31
N LYS A 239 -14.54 -2.68 12.16
CA LYS A 239 -15.30 -1.47 11.82
C LYS A 239 -16.73 -1.77 11.40
N LEU A 240 -16.97 -2.88 10.71
CA LEU A 240 -18.24 -3.22 10.09
C LEU A 240 -18.95 -4.43 10.74
N GLU A 241 -18.32 -5.04 11.75
CA GLU A 241 -18.87 -6.19 12.51
C GLU A 241 -19.29 -7.35 11.58
N LEU A 242 -18.38 -7.73 10.65
CA LEU A 242 -18.67 -8.74 9.62
C LEU A 242 -18.61 -10.19 10.14
N GLY A 243 -18.06 -10.41 11.34
CA GLY A 243 -18.01 -11.72 11.99
C GLY A 243 -16.81 -12.59 11.61
N PHE A 244 -15.74 -12.00 11.07
CA PHE A 244 -14.51 -12.71 10.67
C PHE A 244 -13.34 -12.56 11.64
N SER A 245 -13.53 -11.87 12.78
CA SER A 245 -12.47 -11.68 13.78
C SER A 245 -11.90 -13.00 14.28
N GLU A 246 -12.75 -14.00 14.57
CA GLU A 246 -12.30 -15.28 15.10
C GLU A 246 -11.42 -16.06 14.11
N PRO A 247 -11.83 -16.36 12.85
CA PRO A 247 -10.98 -17.07 11.91
C PRO A 247 -9.70 -16.31 11.57
N LEU A 248 -9.72 -14.99 11.48
CA LEU A 248 -8.54 -14.17 11.25
C LEU A 248 -7.54 -14.24 12.42
N GLN A 249 -8.03 -14.20 13.67
CA GLN A 249 -7.17 -14.30 14.86
C GLN A 249 -6.61 -15.73 15.05
N GLN A 250 -7.39 -16.75 14.73
CA GLN A 250 -6.91 -18.14 14.75
C GLN A 250 -5.76 -18.32 13.73
N LEU A 251 -5.95 -17.85 12.50
CA LEU A 251 -4.91 -17.91 11.48
C LEU A 251 -3.65 -17.14 11.91
N ARG A 252 -3.81 -15.95 12.55
CA ARG A 252 -2.68 -15.20 13.13
C ARG A 252 -1.91 -16.02 14.16
N ALA A 253 -2.63 -16.67 15.08
CA ALA A 253 -2.00 -17.45 16.15
C ALA A 253 -1.23 -18.66 15.59
N GLU A 254 -1.76 -19.33 14.57
CA GLU A 254 -1.08 -20.42 13.86
C GLU A 254 0.17 -19.95 13.13
N TYR A 255 0.07 -18.83 12.41
CA TYR A 255 1.20 -18.21 11.72
C TYR A 255 2.35 -17.91 12.68
N ILE A 256 2.07 -17.27 13.82
CA ILE A 256 3.07 -16.96 14.83
C ILE A 256 3.71 -18.23 15.39
N ARG A 257 2.92 -19.24 15.72
CA ARG A 257 3.38 -20.50 16.28
C ARG A 257 4.31 -21.26 15.33
N GLU A 258 3.96 -21.33 14.04
CA GLU A 258 4.71 -22.13 13.08
C GLU A 258 5.99 -21.49 12.54
N LEU A 259 6.07 -20.16 12.57
CA LEU A 259 7.27 -19.45 12.09
C LEU A 259 8.27 -19.12 13.19
N ASN A 260 7.87 -19.22 14.48
CA ASN A 260 8.78 -19.05 15.61
C ASN A 260 9.40 -20.38 16.09
N ASN A 261 8.96 -21.54 15.54
CA ASN A 261 9.53 -22.87 15.73
C ASN A 261 10.43 -23.23 14.54
#